data_0a6a22450417570cb68d1e98054f3c21
#
_entry.id   0a6a22450417570cb68d1e98054f3c21
#
_cell.length_a   1.000
_cell.length_b   1.000
_cell.length_c   1.000
_cell.angle_alpha   90.00
_cell.angle_beta   90.00
_cell.angle_gamma   90.00
#
_symmetry.space_group_name_H-M   'P 1'
#
loop_
_entity.id
_entity.type
_entity.pdbx_description
1 polymer ?
#
loop_
_entity_poly.entity_id
_entity_poly.type
_entity_poly.pdbx_seq_one_letter_code
_entity_poly.pdbx_strand_id
1 'polypeptide(L)'
;MPKPPVVPKKMPFEKYRPWIPVVLEDRTWPNRRLTRAPLWCSVDLRDGNQALIDPMNIERKRRMFDALVQMGFKEIEVGFPAASQPDFDFVRVLVEEDLIPEDVTIQVLVQCRPELIERTYESLRGAPRAIVHFYNSTNPLQRRVVFGLEKPGIIGIATGAARLARQLEHTVPGTAIRYEYSPESFTLTEPEFAIEICEAVMDVIEPDAAERKIILNLPATVECYTPNVYGDVIEWFLRTIRDRDKVVLSLHPHNDRGCAVAAAEFGVMAGADRVEGTLFGNGERTGNVDVINLAMNLFAMGVDPELDISDIDHLRRVAEYCNRLPVHPRHPYAGDLVYTSFSGSHQDAIKKGFAALPKEYDEWGVPYLPIDPMHVGRSYEAVVRVNSQSGKGGVAYLMEMEHHMVLPRRLQIEFSRTIQTITEDTGTEISPEELWAEFEAEYFPATVWMEIAGHEVVTGEGGTRVIAQVIVDGVREKVVGEGNGPLSAFVDGLERDLGIAVSVLDYAEHAVSAGTDAQAVAYVEAADAQGTVRWGVGIDGSIVAASLKAVVSAVNRLGATAGRVDRPERVQA
;
A
#
# COMPACT_ATOMS: atom_id res chain seq x y z
N MET A 1 -34.19 23.84 20.57
CA MET A 1 -33.41 23.64 21.83
C MET A 1 -32.09 22.99 21.48
N PRO A 2 -30.95 23.43 21.98
CA PRO A 2 -29.70 22.74 21.75
C PRO A 2 -29.78 21.32 22.35
N LYS A 3 -29.22 20.33 21.65
CA LYS A 3 -29.14 18.96 22.17
C LYS A 3 -28.32 18.95 23.47
N PRO A 4 -28.73 18.24 24.50
CA PRO A 4 -27.95 18.14 25.72
C PRO A 4 -26.58 17.50 25.43
N PRO A 5 -25.51 17.84 26.18
CA PRO A 5 -24.21 17.26 26.01
C PRO A 5 -24.27 15.73 26.19
N VAL A 6 -23.65 15.01 25.26
CA VAL A 6 -23.50 13.55 25.38
C VAL A 6 -22.40 13.27 26.41
N VAL A 7 -22.74 12.63 27.51
CA VAL A 7 -21.76 12.15 28.49
C VAL A 7 -21.33 10.74 28.08
N PRO A 8 -20.05 10.52 27.69
CA PRO A 8 -19.56 9.20 27.31
C PRO A 8 -19.67 8.21 28.49
N LYS A 9 -20.00 6.94 28.18
CA LYS A 9 -19.96 5.89 29.19
C LYS A 9 -18.52 5.66 29.64
N LYS A 10 -18.29 5.65 30.96
CA LYS A 10 -16.96 5.39 31.51
C LYS A 10 -16.55 3.93 31.25
N MET A 11 -15.38 3.75 30.63
CA MET A 11 -14.77 2.43 30.44
C MET A 11 -14.11 1.94 31.74
N PRO A 12 -14.12 0.63 32.04
CA PRO A 12 -13.60 0.06 33.29
C PRO A 12 -12.07 -0.08 33.27
N PHE A 13 -11.35 1.01 32.98
CA PHE A 13 -9.90 1.03 32.82
C PHE A 13 -9.15 0.70 34.12
N GLU A 14 -9.77 0.87 35.27
CA GLU A 14 -9.21 0.56 36.59
C GLU A 14 -8.92 -0.94 36.79
N LYS A 15 -9.46 -1.81 35.93
CA LYS A 15 -9.16 -3.25 35.92
C LYS A 15 -7.80 -3.57 35.29
N TYR A 16 -7.20 -2.62 34.57
CA TYR A 16 -5.94 -2.79 33.85
C TYR A 16 -4.86 -1.98 34.55
N ARG A 17 -3.64 -2.53 34.58
CA ARG A 17 -2.50 -1.88 35.20
C ARG A 17 -1.34 -1.88 34.22
N PRO A 18 -0.50 -0.80 34.18
CA PRO A 18 0.73 -0.82 33.41
C PRO A 18 1.67 -1.88 33.95
N TRP A 19 2.32 -2.58 33.05
CA TRP A 19 3.39 -3.52 33.38
C TRP A 19 4.71 -2.93 32.87
N ILE A 20 5.60 -2.56 33.78
CA ILE A 20 6.92 -2.00 33.52
C ILE A 20 7.93 -2.92 34.23
N PRO A 21 8.44 -3.95 33.54
CA PRO A 21 9.26 -4.97 34.17
C PRO A 21 10.69 -4.50 34.44
N VAL A 22 11.19 -3.52 33.69
CA VAL A 22 12.54 -2.97 33.79
C VAL A 22 12.49 -1.45 33.77
N VAL A 23 13.28 -0.80 34.60
CA VAL A 23 13.57 0.63 34.53
C VAL A 23 15.06 0.77 34.21
N LEU A 24 15.37 1.20 32.98
CA LEU A 24 16.73 1.34 32.49
C LEU A 24 17.06 2.84 32.37
N GLU A 25 17.68 3.42 33.43
CA GLU A 25 17.97 4.86 33.49
C GLU A 25 19.09 5.27 32.51
N ASP A 26 20.04 4.38 32.27
CA ASP A 26 21.22 4.57 31.42
C ASP A 26 21.09 3.92 30.04
N ARG A 27 19.87 3.88 29.50
CA ARG A 27 19.59 3.29 28.18
C ARG A 27 20.46 3.90 27.08
N THR A 28 20.98 3.07 26.18
CA THR A 28 21.82 3.53 25.07
C THR A 28 21.14 3.36 23.72
N TRP A 29 20.16 2.46 23.60
CA TRP A 29 19.50 2.10 22.35
C TRP A 29 18.84 3.28 21.62
N PRO A 30 18.24 4.31 22.27
CA PRO A 30 17.60 5.41 21.55
C PRO A 30 18.56 6.26 20.71
N ASN A 31 19.87 6.19 21.02
CA ASN A 31 20.91 6.91 20.28
C ASN A 31 21.51 6.08 19.14
N ARG A 32 21.12 4.82 19.01
CA ARG A 32 21.61 3.93 17.95
C ARG A 32 20.78 4.11 16.69
N ARG A 33 21.37 3.75 15.55
CA ARG A 33 20.70 3.74 14.26
C ARG A 33 20.77 2.33 13.68
N LEU A 34 19.72 1.96 12.96
CA LEU A 34 19.73 0.75 12.14
C LEU A 34 20.65 1.00 10.94
N THR A 35 21.71 0.23 10.80
CA THR A 35 22.72 0.35 9.73
C THR A 35 22.84 -0.91 8.89
N ARG A 36 22.13 -1.96 9.26
CA ARG A 36 22.04 -3.25 8.56
C ARG A 36 20.73 -3.93 8.92
N ALA A 37 20.30 -4.83 8.06
CA ALA A 37 19.17 -5.70 8.34
C ALA A 37 19.47 -6.65 9.52
N PRO A 38 18.45 -7.05 10.30
CA PRO A 38 18.55 -8.21 11.19
C PRO A 38 18.56 -9.50 10.37
N LEU A 39 18.92 -10.61 10.99
CA LEU A 39 18.63 -11.92 10.43
C LEU A 39 17.09 -12.10 10.39
N TRP A 40 16.57 -12.47 9.24
CA TRP A 40 15.13 -12.66 9.04
C TRP A 40 14.75 -14.12 9.18
N CYS A 41 13.70 -14.39 9.96
CA CYS A 41 13.00 -15.67 9.94
C CYS A 41 11.52 -15.46 9.58
N SER A 42 11.05 -16.11 8.53
CA SER A 42 9.60 -16.15 8.27
C SER A 42 8.95 -17.21 9.13
N VAL A 43 7.85 -16.83 9.78
CA VAL A 43 6.97 -17.76 10.50
C VAL A 43 5.58 -17.88 9.84
N ASP A 44 5.45 -17.49 8.56
CA ASP A 44 4.21 -17.58 7.79
C ASP A 44 3.62 -18.99 7.75
N LEU A 45 4.49 -19.99 7.59
CA LEU A 45 4.10 -21.41 7.44
C LEU A 45 3.79 -22.11 8.76
N ARG A 46 4.13 -21.48 9.90
CA ARG A 46 3.81 -21.99 11.23
C ARG A 46 2.81 -21.08 11.94
N ASP A 47 3.23 -19.94 12.46
CA ASP A 47 2.40 -19.05 13.29
C ASP A 47 1.34 -18.34 12.44
N GLY A 48 1.71 -17.90 11.25
CA GLY A 48 0.78 -17.37 10.25
C GLY A 48 -0.26 -18.40 9.82
N ASN A 49 0.16 -19.63 9.53
CA ASN A 49 -0.72 -20.72 9.14
C ASN A 49 -1.64 -21.21 10.28
N GLN A 50 -1.11 -21.27 11.50
CA GLN A 50 -1.85 -21.70 12.69
C GLN A 50 -3.06 -20.82 12.97
N ALA A 51 -3.00 -19.55 12.65
CA ALA A 51 -4.05 -18.56 12.88
C ALA A 51 -5.15 -18.54 11.80
N LEU A 52 -5.02 -19.32 10.72
CA LEU A 52 -5.97 -19.31 9.61
C LEU A 52 -7.20 -20.15 9.94
N ILE A 53 -8.39 -19.64 9.59
CA ILE A 53 -9.65 -20.40 9.65
C ILE A 53 -9.58 -21.62 8.71
N ASP A 54 -8.92 -21.47 7.56
CA ASP A 54 -8.64 -22.51 6.59
C ASP A 54 -7.12 -22.66 6.43
N PRO A 55 -6.47 -23.50 7.26
CA PRO A 55 -5.03 -23.70 7.21
C PRO A 55 -4.55 -24.12 5.82
N MET A 56 -3.32 -23.74 5.47
CA MET A 56 -2.75 -24.04 4.16
C MET A 56 -2.60 -25.56 3.97
N ASN A 57 -3.06 -26.02 2.81
CA ASN A 57 -2.70 -27.35 2.32
C ASN A 57 -1.24 -27.35 1.79
N ILE A 58 -0.71 -28.53 1.43
CA ILE A 58 0.68 -28.68 0.95
C ILE A 58 0.97 -27.77 -0.25
N GLU A 59 0.04 -27.63 -1.19
CA GLU A 59 0.22 -26.78 -2.37
C GLU A 59 0.41 -25.29 -2.00
N ARG A 60 -0.45 -24.75 -1.11
CA ARG A 60 -0.33 -23.37 -0.63
C ARG A 60 0.92 -23.17 0.22
N LYS A 61 1.28 -24.15 1.06
CA LYS A 61 2.53 -24.12 1.84
C LYS A 61 3.74 -24.10 0.92
N ARG A 62 3.77 -24.93 -0.12
CA ARG A 62 4.85 -24.95 -1.11
C ARG A 62 4.98 -23.59 -1.82
N ARG A 63 3.86 -23.04 -2.29
CA ARG A 63 3.85 -21.73 -2.96
C ARG A 63 4.36 -20.62 -2.04
N MET A 64 3.99 -20.63 -0.75
CA MET A 64 4.50 -19.67 0.22
C MET A 64 6.00 -19.89 0.46
N PHE A 65 6.45 -21.13 0.63
CA PHE A 65 7.86 -21.47 0.81
C PHE A 65 8.71 -20.98 -0.37
N ASP A 66 8.28 -21.26 -1.60
CA ASP A 66 8.98 -20.84 -2.82
C ASP A 66 9.10 -19.31 -2.89
N ALA A 67 8.04 -18.58 -2.55
CA ALA A 67 8.06 -17.12 -2.51
C ALA A 67 9.01 -16.57 -1.45
N LEU A 68 9.03 -17.15 -0.26
CA LEU A 68 9.95 -16.76 0.83
C LEU A 68 11.42 -17.01 0.44
N VAL A 69 11.71 -18.14 -0.20
CA VAL A 69 13.04 -18.44 -0.73
C VAL A 69 13.45 -17.42 -1.80
N GLN A 70 12.55 -17.11 -2.76
CA GLN A 70 12.80 -16.12 -3.80
C GLN A 70 13.02 -14.72 -3.24
N MET A 71 12.32 -14.35 -2.17
CA MET A 71 12.55 -13.09 -1.46
C MET A 71 13.92 -13.00 -0.79
N GLY A 72 14.59 -14.12 -0.54
CA GLY A 72 15.91 -14.14 0.07
C GLY A 72 15.93 -14.58 1.54
N PHE A 73 14.83 -15.05 2.11
CA PHE A 73 14.84 -15.61 3.48
C PHE A 73 15.82 -16.77 3.59
N LYS A 74 16.64 -16.75 4.64
CA LYS A 74 17.62 -17.80 4.95
C LYS A 74 17.18 -18.72 6.08
N GLU A 75 16.20 -18.29 6.87
CA GLU A 75 15.57 -19.10 7.92
C GLU A 75 14.05 -19.03 7.75
N ILE A 76 13.39 -20.20 7.69
CA ILE A 76 11.95 -20.31 7.48
C ILE A 76 11.38 -21.35 8.43
N GLU A 77 10.47 -20.94 9.33
CA GLU A 77 9.75 -21.86 10.20
C GLU A 77 8.58 -22.50 9.44
N VAL A 78 8.78 -23.74 9.05
CA VAL A 78 7.93 -24.46 8.08
C VAL A 78 6.72 -25.16 8.67
N GLY A 79 6.66 -25.27 10.01
CA GLY A 79 5.50 -25.86 10.68
C GLY A 79 5.79 -26.37 12.09
N PHE A 80 4.76 -27.03 12.65
CA PHE A 80 4.84 -27.76 13.92
C PHE A 80 4.56 -29.25 13.65
N PRO A 81 5.56 -30.02 13.18
CA PRO A 81 5.36 -31.38 12.65
C PRO A 81 4.79 -32.37 13.68
N ALA A 82 4.99 -32.11 14.98
CA ALA A 82 4.42 -32.95 16.03
C ALA A 82 2.95 -32.61 16.36
N ALA A 83 2.46 -31.43 15.98
CA ALA A 83 1.09 -31.00 16.29
C ALA A 83 0.06 -31.46 15.23
N SER A 84 0.47 -31.59 13.96
CA SER A 84 -0.43 -31.99 12.88
C SER A 84 0.26 -32.84 11.82
N GLN A 85 -0.49 -33.77 11.22
CA GLN A 85 0.02 -34.59 10.12
C GLN A 85 0.34 -33.75 8.88
N PRO A 86 -0.46 -32.76 8.45
CA PRO A 86 -0.11 -31.89 7.34
C PRO A 86 1.23 -31.16 7.51
N ASP A 87 1.57 -30.72 8.72
CA ASP A 87 2.85 -30.08 8.99
C ASP A 87 4.01 -31.06 8.93
N PHE A 88 3.82 -32.28 9.46
CA PHE A 88 4.77 -33.36 9.32
C PHE A 88 5.04 -33.70 7.86
N ASP A 89 3.96 -33.93 7.08
CA ASP A 89 4.04 -34.28 5.68
C ASP A 89 4.71 -33.17 4.86
N PHE A 90 4.46 -31.90 5.17
CA PHE A 90 5.10 -30.80 4.48
C PHE A 90 6.62 -30.77 4.73
N VAL A 91 7.07 -30.99 5.95
CA VAL A 91 8.51 -31.11 6.23
C VAL A 91 9.11 -32.29 5.43
N ARG A 92 8.40 -33.41 5.34
CA ARG A 92 8.86 -34.56 4.53
C ARG A 92 8.91 -34.22 3.04
N VAL A 93 7.92 -33.52 2.49
CA VAL A 93 7.93 -33.05 1.09
C VAL A 93 9.15 -32.17 0.82
N LEU A 94 9.46 -31.21 1.69
CA LEU A 94 10.62 -30.34 1.53
C LEU A 94 11.94 -31.13 1.48
N VAL A 95 12.06 -32.18 2.31
CA VAL A 95 13.27 -33.00 2.40
C VAL A 95 13.35 -34.02 1.26
N GLU A 96 12.25 -34.74 0.98
CA GLU A 96 12.23 -35.86 0.02
C GLU A 96 12.25 -35.41 -1.44
N GLU A 97 11.71 -34.21 -1.73
CA GLU A 97 11.77 -33.60 -3.06
C GLU A 97 12.97 -32.66 -3.25
N ASP A 98 13.89 -32.58 -2.28
CA ASP A 98 15.10 -31.74 -2.32
C ASP A 98 14.81 -30.26 -2.61
N LEU A 99 13.81 -29.70 -1.89
CA LEU A 99 13.30 -28.33 -2.12
C LEU A 99 14.02 -27.28 -1.29
N ILE A 100 14.90 -27.69 -0.36
CA ILE A 100 15.60 -26.77 0.58
C ILE A 100 16.91 -26.31 -0.07
N PRO A 101 17.05 -25.02 -0.46
CA PRO A 101 18.29 -24.49 -1.03
C PRO A 101 19.49 -24.64 -0.08
N GLU A 102 20.70 -24.65 -0.63
CA GLU A 102 21.94 -24.82 0.16
C GLU A 102 22.12 -23.73 1.24
N ASP A 103 21.60 -22.54 1.02
CA ASP A 103 21.73 -21.39 1.92
C ASP A 103 20.50 -21.15 2.79
N VAL A 104 19.49 -22.03 2.73
CA VAL A 104 18.27 -21.95 3.54
C VAL A 104 18.29 -23.00 4.65
N THR A 105 17.92 -22.60 5.86
CA THR A 105 17.72 -23.47 7.01
C THR A 105 16.24 -23.52 7.37
N ILE A 106 15.64 -24.70 7.37
CA ILE A 106 14.27 -24.86 7.86
C ILE A 106 14.26 -24.85 9.38
N GLN A 107 13.22 -24.25 9.96
CA GLN A 107 12.95 -24.24 11.39
C GLN A 107 11.66 -25.02 11.66
N VAL A 108 11.62 -25.78 12.75
CA VAL A 108 10.45 -26.53 13.18
C VAL A 108 10.16 -26.27 14.65
N LEU A 109 8.90 -25.94 14.96
CA LEU A 109 8.47 -25.69 16.33
C LEU A 109 8.13 -26.99 17.05
N VAL A 110 8.44 -27.05 18.35
CA VAL A 110 8.02 -28.13 19.22
C VAL A 110 7.82 -27.68 20.67
N GLN A 111 6.74 -28.12 21.32
CA GLN A 111 6.61 -27.98 22.78
C GLN A 111 7.65 -28.82 23.51
N CYS A 112 8.08 -28.37 24.69
CA CYS A 112 8.98 -29.11 25.58
C CYS A 112 8.29 -30.36 26.19
N ARG A 113 7.91 -31.30 25.32
CA ARG A 113 7.28 -32.58 25.66
C ARG A 113 7.99 -33.70 24.91
N PRO A 114 8.44 -34.79 25.63
CA PRO A 114 9.28 -35.82 25.02
C PRO A 114 8.73 -36.42 23.75
N GLU A 115 7.46 -36.84 23.76
CA GLU A 115 6.81 -37.50 22.63
C GLU A 115 6.69 -36.57 21.38
N LEU A 116 6.57 -35.26 21.60
CA LEU A 116 6.52 -34.29 20.50
C LEU A 116 7.91 -34.04 19.92
N ILE A 117 8.94 -33.99 20.77
CA ILE A 117 10.33 -33.81 20.33
C ILE A 117 10.79 -35.02 19.50
N GLU A 118 10.49 -36.24 19.94
CA GLU A 118 10.77 -37.45 19.14
C GLU A 118 10.12 -37.40 17.77
N ARG A 119 8.83 -37.06 17.70
CA ARG A 119 8.09 -36.93 16.44
C ARG A 119 8.67 -35.83 15.53
N THR A 120 9.14 -34.73 16.10
CA THR A 120 9.81 -33.65 15.36
C THR A 120 11.10 -34.15 14.71
N TYR A 121 11.95 -34.88 15.44
CA TYR A 121 13.17 -35.46 14.86
C TYR A 121 12.89 -36.49 13.76
N GLU A 122 11.79 -37.26 13.87
CA GLU A 122 11.37 -38.14 12.77
C GLU A 122 11.11 -37.37 11.48
N SER A 123 10.51 -36.17 11.56
CA SER A 123 10.24 -35.34 10.38
C SER A 123 11.49 -34.80 9.72
N LEU A 124 12.57 -34.61 10.48
CA LEU A 124 13.84 -34.00 10.02
C LEU A 124 14.80 -34.99 9.36
N ARG A 125 14.51 -36.30 9.34
CA ARG A 125 15.42 -37.30 8.74
C ARG A 125 15.77 -36.96 7.31
N GLY A 126 17.07 -36.80 7.03
CA GLY A 126 17.59 -36.47 5.70
C GLY A 126 17.59 -34.98 5.37
N ALA A 127 17.11 -34.11 6.25
CA ALA A 127 17.25 -32.67 6.06
C ALA A 127 18.75 -32.26 6.11
N PRO A 128 19.23 -31.36 5.24
CA PRO A 128 20.63 -30.94 5.25
C PRO A 128 20.98 -30.11 6.50
N ARG A 129 20.06 -29.26 6.93
CA ARG A 129 20.18 -28.42 8.12
C ARG A 129 18.81 -28.05 8.68
N ALA A 130 18.71 -27.89 9.99
CA ALA A 130 17.49 -27.53 10.67
C ALA A 130 17.73 -26.76 11.97
N ILE A 131 16.79 -25.88 12.31
CA ILE A 131 16.65 -25.28 13.64
C ILE A 131 15.53 -26.04 14.35
N VAL A 132 15.84 -26.63 15.50
CA VAL A 132 14.84 -27.20 16.40
C VAL A 132 14.47 -26.13 17.41
N HIS A 133 13.27 -25.56 17.23
CA HIS A 133 12.73 -24.49 18.07
C HIS A 133 11.82 -25.11 19.14
N PHE A 134 12.30 -25.19 20.37
CA PHE A 134 11.51 -25.70 21.48
C PHE A 134 11.11 -24.59 22.46
N TYR A 135 9.92 -24.73 23.06
CA TYR A 135 9.35 -23.72 23.93
C TYR A 135 8.52 -24.29 25.08
N ASN A 136 8.42 -23.54 26.14
CA ASN A 136 7.42 -23.71 27.18
C ASN A 136 7.07 -22.36 27.82
N SER A 137 5.85 -22.26 28.34
CA SER A 137 5.35 -21.02 28.95
C SER A 137 6.00 -20.76 30.30
N THR A 138 6.37 -19.50 30.55
CA THR A 138 7.17 -19.10 31.72
C THR A 138 6.51 -18.09 32.63
N ASN A 139 5.40 -17.43 32.19
CA ASN A 139 4.78 -16.39 33.00
C ASN A 139 4.11 -16.92 34.29
N PRO A 140 3.99 -16.09 35.35
CA PRO A 140 3.45 -16.49 36.65
C PRO A 140 2.03 -17.10 36.60
N LEU A 141 1.17 -16.55 35.73
CA LEU A 141 -0.20 -17.04 35.62
C LEU A 141 -0.24 -18.46 35.06
N GLN A 142 0.48 -18.72 33.95
CA GLN A 142 0.52 -20.05 33.34
C GLN A 142 1.24 -21.06 34.25
N ARG A 143 2.33 -20.66 34.93
CA ARG A 143 2.96 -21.54 35.94
C ARG A 143 1.95 -22.03 36.96
N ARG A 144 1.11 -21.13 37.48
CA ARG A 144 0.11 -21.45 38.52
C ARG A 144 -1.10 -22.23 37.98
N VAL A 145 -1.71 -21.76 36.88
CA VAL A 145 -3.04 -22.27 36.45
C VAL A 145 -2.95 -23.37 35.40
N VAL A 146 -1.87 -23.43 34.62
CA VAL A 146 -1.70 -24.44 33.55
C VAL A 146 -0.80 -25.58 34.01
N PHE A 147 0.36 -25.26 34.58
CA PHE A 147 1.33 -26.29 34.98
C PHE A 147 1.19 -26.72 36.44
N GLY A 148 0.73 -25.84 37.32
CA GLY A 148 0.76 -26.08 38.76
C GLY A 148 2.18 -26.24 39.32
N LEU A 149 3.17 -25.55 38.70
CA LEU A 149 4.58 -25.68 39.01
C LEU A 149 5.21 -24.32 39.38
N GLU A 150 6.19 -24.37 40.27
CA GLU A 150 7.06 -23.23 40.56
C GLU A 150 8.23 -23.15 39.56
N LYS A 151 9.01 -22.06 39.61
CA LYS A 151 10.14 -21.79 38.72
C LYS A 151 11.06 -22.98 38.47
N PRO A 152 11.53 -23.73 39.50
CA PRO A 152 12.42 -24.88 39.27
C PRO A 152 11.77 -26.00 38.43
N GLY A 153 10.48 -26.23 38.58
CA GLY A 153 9.75 -27.20 37.76
C GLY A 153 9.66 -26.79 36.30
N ILE A 154 9.44 -25.49 36.03
CA ILE A 154 9.43 -24.94 34.67
C ILE A 154 10.82 -25.01 34.02
N ILE A 155 11.88 -24.71 34.76
CA ILE A 155 13.27 -24.89 34.29
C ILE A 155 13.52 -26.39 33.99
N GLY A 156 13.01 -27.29 34.82
CA GLY A 156 13.10 -28.74 34.60
C GLY A 156 12.48 -29.21 33.30
N ILE A 157 11.35 -28.61 32.88
CA ILE A 157 10.70 -28.87 31.58
C ILE A 157 11.64 -28.44 30.45
N ALA A 158 12.12 -27.20 30.46
CA ALA A 158 12.99 -26.65 29.40
C ALA A 158 14.33 -27.44 29.28
N THR A 159 15.01 -27.68 30.40
CA THR A 159 16.31 -28.40 30.40
C THR A 159 16.14 -29.89 30.08
N GLY A 160 15.00 -30.50 30.44
CA GLY A 160 14.65 -31.85 30.01
C GLY A 160 14.48 -31.97 28.52
N ALA A 161 13.76 -31.02 27.91
CA ALA A 161 13.60 -30.94 26.48
C ALA A 161 14.93 -30.68 25.73
N ALA A 162 15.75 -29.77 26.24
CA ALA A 162 17.09 -29.50 25.68
C ALA A 162 17.98 -30.74 25.68
N ARG A 163 18.01 -31.51 26.80
CA ARG A 163 18.74 -32.78 26.87
C ARG A 163 18.27 -33.81 25.87
N LEU A 164 16.97 -34.00 25.77
CA LEU A 164 16.38 -34.95 24.82
C LEU A 164 16.68 -34.52 23.38
N ALA A 165 16.53 -33.23 23.03
CA ALA A 165 16.88 -32.74 21.71
C ALA A 165 18.35 -33.02 21.35
N ARG A 166 19.27 -32.75 22.26
CA ARG A 166 20.70 -33.13 22.11
C ARG A 166 20.89 -34.62 21.90
N GLN A 167 20.20 -35.44 22.69
CA GLN A 167 20.30 -36.90 22.57
C GLN A 167 19.78 -37.41 21.23
N LEU A 168 18.75 -36.80 20.66
CA LEU A 168 18.17 -37.24 19.41
C LEU A 168 18.94 -36.79 18.15
N GLU A 169 19.96 -35.93 18.26
CA GLU A 169 20.81 -35.56 17.11
C GLU A 169 21.36 -36.83 16.38
N HIS A 170 21.67 -37.92 17.11
CA HIS A 170 22.14 -39.17 16.48
C HIS A 170 21.12 -39.85 15.56
N THR A 171 19.82 -39.51 15.67
CA THR A 171 18.75 -40.08 14.84
C THR A 171 18.61 -39.40 13.48
N VAL A 172 19.29 -38.25 13.30
CA VAL A 172 19.34 -37.46 12.09
C VAL A 172 20.78 -37.22 11.62
N PRO A 173 21.55 -38.32 11.35
CA PRO A 173 22.96 -38.20 10.99
C PRO A 173 23.08 -37.40 9.68
N GLY A 174 24.03 -36.46 9.64
CA GLY A 174 24.25 -35.59 8.48
C GLY A 174 23.41 -34.30 8.46
N THR A 175 22.44 -34.16 9.36
CA THR A 175 21.69 -32.90 9.52
C THR A 175 22.48 -31.96 10.44
N ALA A 176 22.79 -30.75 9.96
CA ALA A 176 23.38 -29.71 10.81
C ALA A 176 22.27 -29.10 11.69
N ILE A 177 22.22 -29.47 12.95
CA ILE A 177 21.21 -29.00 13.91
C ILE A 177 21.68 -27.74 14.63
N ARG A 178 20.84 -26.72 14.66
CA ARG A 178 20.90 -25.57 15.56
C ARG A 178 19.69 -25.59 16.48
N TYR A 179 19.78 -24.88 17.59
CA TYR A 179 18.73 -24.84 18.60
C TYR A 179 18.20 -23.43 18.78
N GLU A 180 16.89 -23.36 18.93
CA GLU A 180 16.19 -22.17 19.38
C GLU A 180 15.36 -22.50 20.61
N TYR A 181 15.43 -21.64 21.62
CA TYR A 181 14.58 -21.72 22.80
C TYR A 181 13.77 -20.45 22.98
N SER A 182 12.46 -20.61 23.21
CA SER A 182 11.55 -19.52 23.56
C SER A 182 10.99 -19.71 24.98
N PRO A 183 11.29 -18.80 25.93
CA PRO A 183 10.49 -18.65 27.15
C PRO A 183 9.15 -18.01 26.78
N GLU A 184 8.17 -18.81 26.37
CA GLU A 184 6.88 -18.32 25.86
C GLU A 184 6.21 -17.41 26.89
N SER A 185 5.50 -16.37 26.41
CA SER A 185 4.96 -15.28 27.22
C SER A 185 6.05 -14.46 27.91
N PHE A 186 7.19 -14.26 27.25
CA PHE A 186 8.33 -13.50 27.78
C PHE A 186 7.93 -12.13 28.32
N THR A 187 7.08 -11.39 27.61
CA THR A 187 6.62 -10.05 28.02
C THR A 187 5.81 -10.02 29.32
N LEU A 188 5.29 -11.16 29.77
CA LEU A 188 4.59 -11.32 31.05
C LEU A 188 5.38 -12.14 32.08
N THR A 189 6.63 -12.48 31.76
CA THR A 189 7.54 -13.21 32.63
C THR A 189 8.43 -12.22 33.38
N GLU A 190 8.81 -12.56 34.61
CA GLU A 190 9.79 -11.77 35.37
C GLU A 190 11.12 -11.78 34.60
N PRO A 191 11.74 -10.62 34.33
CA PRO A 191 12.97 -10.56 33.53
C PRO A 191 14.11 -11.43 34.05
N GLU A 192 14.30 -11.46 35.37
CA GLU A 192 15.34 -12.27 36.03
C GLU A 192 15.07 -13.77 35.84
N PHE A 193 13.80 -14.19 35.83
CA PHE A 193 13.43 -15.58 35.57
C PHE A 193 13.63 -15.96 34.10
N ALA A 194 13.41 -15.04 33.18
CA ALA A 194 13.70 -15.27 31.77
C ALA A 194 15.22 -15.49 31.54
N ILE A 195 16.06 -14.72 32.21
CA ILE A 195 17.54 -14.96 32.20
C ILE A 195 17.87 -16.34 32.80
N GLU A 196 17.36 -16.64 34.01
CA GLU A 196 17.65 -17.89 34.72
C GLU A 196 17.31 -19.11 33.86
N ILE A 197 16.15 -19.16 33.25
CA ILE A 197 15.74 -20.31 32.42
C ILE A 197 16.49 -20.38 31.10
N CYS A 198 16.78 -19.25 30.45
CA CYS A 198 17.62 -19.22 29.24
C CYS A 198 19.04 -19.73 29.52
N GLU A 199 19.66 -19.29 30.60
CA GLU A 199 20.97 -19.73 31.00
C GLU A 199 21.01 -21.23 31.38
N ALA A 200 19.95 -21.72 32.05
CA ALA A 200 19.83 -23.15 32.34
C ALA A 200 19.69 -24.00 31.06
N VAL A 201 19.04 -23.50 30.04
CA VAL A 201 18.99 -24.15 28.72
C VAL A 201 20.36 -24.09 28.03
N MET A 202 21.05 -22.94 28.09
CA MET A 202 22.41 -22.80 27.55
C MET A 202 23.39 -23.78 28.18
N ASP A 203 23.28 -24.06 29.50
CA ASP A 203 24.12 -25.06 30.19
C ASP A 203 23.94 -26.48 29.63
N VAL A 204 22.77 -26.80 29.08
CA VAL A 204 22.49 -28.11 28.48
C VAL A 204 22.87 -28.17 27.00
N ILE A 205 22.57 -27.09 26.27
CA ILE A 205 22.87 -27.01 24.84
C ILE A 205 24.37 -26.84 24.59
N GLU A 206 25.08 -26.21 25.52
CA GLU A 206 26.52 -25.93 25.41
C GLU A 206 26.87 -25.21 24.09
N PRO A 207 26.30 -24.00 23.85
CA PRO A 207 26.53 -23.28 22.62
C PRO A 207 28.00 -22.84 22.50
N ASP A 208 28.45 -22.75 21.25
CA ASP A 208 29.76 -22.27 20.87
C ASP A 208 29.70 -21.00 20.06
N ALA A 209 30.58 -20.04 20.34
CA ALA A 209 30.56 -18.73 19.69
C ALA A 209 30.97 -18.77 18.21
N ALA A 210 31.77 -19.78 17.81
CA ALA A 210 32.30 -19.89 16.45
C ALA A 210 31.41 -20.73 15.52
N GLU A 211 30.91 -21.87 16.02
CA GLU A 211 30.30 -22.89 15.18
C GLU A 211 28.79 -23.04 15.40
N ARG A 212 28.33 -23.01 16.66
CA ARG A 212 26.92 -23.30 16.98
C ARG A 212 26.36 -22.43 18.10
N LYS A 213 26.01 -21.20 17.76
CA LYS A 213 25.28 -20.32 18.68
C LYS A 213 23.88 -20.85 18.93
N ILE A 214 23.36 -20.63 20.14
CA ILE A 214 21.95 -20.84 20.43
C ILE A 214 21.13 -19.58 20.01
N ILE A 215 19.95 -19.81 19.50
CA ILE A 215 18.97 -18.73 19.31
C ILE A 215 18.11 -18.66 20.58
N LEU A 216 18.11 -17.52 21.24
CA LEU A 216 17.18 -17.20 22.31
C LEU A 216 16.13 -16.26 21.74
N ASN A 217 14.92 -16.76 21.59
CA ASN A 217 13.83 -16.00 21.03
C ASN A 217 12.94 -15.44 22.15
N LEU A 218 12.73 -14.14 22.18
CA LEU A 218 11.99 -13.44 23.23
C LEU A 218 10.60 -13.01 22.73
N PRO A 219 9.59 -13.92 22.76
CA PRO A 219 8.31 -13.62 22.15
C PRO A 219 7.50 -12.63 22.98
N ALA A 220 7.09 -11.51 22.36
CA ALA A 220 5.98 -10.72 22.86
C ALA A 220 4.68 -11.45 22.48
N THR A 221 4.48 -12.64 23.07
CA THR A 221 3.32 -13.51 22.83
C THR A 221 2.00 -12.76 22.99
N VAL A 222 1.95 -11.80 23.92
CA VAL A 222 1.00 -10.71 23.96
C VAL A 222 1.77 -9.41 24.05
N GLU A 223 1.48 -8.46 23.19
CA GLU A 223 2.11 -7.14 23.21
C GLU A 223 1.59 -6.33 24.42
N CYS A 224 2.34 -6.36 25.54
CA CYS A 224 1.93 -5.77 26.81
C CYS A 224 2.58 -4.40 27.08
N TYR A 225 3.72 -4.10 26.45
CA TYR A 225 4.49 -2.88 26.67
C TYR A 225 4.25 -1.84 25.58
N THR A 226 4.66 -0.61 25.88
CA THR A 226 4.96 0.35 24.82
C THR A 226 6.29 -0.02 24.15
N PRO A 227 6.51 0.32 22.86
CA PRO A 227 7.73 -0.06 22.14
C PRO A 227 9.03 0.37 22.82
N ASN A 228 9.05 1.54 23.49
CA ASN A 228 10.22 2.02 24.21
C ASN A 228 10.55 1.13 25.42
N VAL A 229 9.53 0.65 26.15
CA VAL A 229 9.74 -0.30 27.27
C VAL A 229 10.25 -1.63 26.74
N TYR A 230 9.75 -2.08 25.56
CA TYR A 230 10.27 -3.29 24.92
C TYR A 230 11.75 -3.13 24.57
N GLY A 231 12.17 -2.01 23.99
CA GLY A 231 13.58 -1.69 23.74
C GLY A 231 14.44 -1.70 25.01
N ASP A 232 13.92 -1.13 26.11
CA ASP A 232 14.61 -1.16 27.41
C ASP A 232 14.79 -2.60 27.93
N VAL A 233 13.76 -3.42 27.83
CA VAL A 233 13.82 -4.84 28.26
C VAL A 233 14.82 -5.62 27.43
N ILE A 234 14.87 -5.43 26.13
CA ILE A 234 15.83 -6.10 25.25
C ILE A 234 17.27 -5.65 25.55
N GLU A 235 17.52 -4.35 25.72
CA GLU A 235 18.86 -3.88 26.10
C GLU A 235 19.28 -4.43 27.46
N TRP A 236 18.37 -4.44 28.44
CA TRP A 236 18.61 -4.99 29.76
C TRP A 236 18.95 -6.49 29.68
N PHE A 237 18.16 -7.27 28.91
CA PHE A 237 18.40 -8.71 28.72
C PHE A 237 19.80 -8.98 28.14
N LEU A 238 20.16 -8.23 27.10
CA LEU A 238 21.46 -8.36 26.43
C LEU A 238 22.65 -7.98 27.30
N ARG A 239 22.45 -7.06 28.25
CA ARG A 239 23.47 -6.67 29.24
C ARG A 239 23.61 -7.71 30.38
N THR A 240 22.57 -8.50 30.62
CA THR A 240 22.48 -9.40 31.77
C THR A 240 22.83 -10.83 31.41
N ILE A 241 22.39 -11.31 30.22
CA ILE A 241 22.65 -12.68 29.79
C ILE A 241 24.18 -12.97 29.73
N ARG A 242 24.61 -14.08 30.29
CA ARG A 242 26.00 -14.48 30.19
C ARG A 242 26.36 -14.95 28.77
N ASP A 243 27.64 -14.93 28.42
CA ASP A 243 28.16 -15.45 27.15
C ASP A 243 27.40 -14.92 25.94
N ARG A 244 27.12 -13.62 25.90
CA ARG A 244 26.35 -12.95 24.84
C ARG A 244 26.83 -13.30 23.42
N ASP A 245 28.12 -13.54 23.25
CA ASP A 245 28.77 -13.92 22.01
C ASP A 245 28.36 -15.32 21.50
N LYS A 246 27.83 -16.18 22.37
CA LYS A 246 27.27 -17.49 22.03
C LYS A 246 25.78 -17.49 21.70
N VAL A 247 25.14 -16.33 21.76
CA VAL A 247 23.68 -16.14 21.57
C VAL A 247 23.40 -15.40 20.30
N VAL A 248 22.40 -15.83 19.55
CA VAL A 248 21.63 -15.03 18.58
C VAL A 248 20.34 -14.63 19.28
N LEU A 249 20.17 -13.34 19.59
CA LEU A 249 18.93 -12.88 20.19
C LEU A 249 17.88 -12.61 19.12
N SER A 250 16.78 -13.33 19.17
CA SER A 250 15.64 -13.23 18.26
C SER A 250 14.46 -12.52 18.92
N LEU A 251 13.75 -11.74 18.15
CA LEU A 251 12.50 -11.08 18.54
C LEU A 251 11.33 -11.69 17.78
N HIS A 252 10.22 -11.90 18.48
CA HIS A 252 8.98 -12.43 17.92
C HIS A 252 7.79 -11.62 18.47
N PRO A 253 7.60 -10.37 18.04
CA PRO A 253 6.50 -9.55 18.54
C PRO A 253 5.19 -9.82 17.82
N HIS A 254 4.10 -9.98 18.61
CA HIS A 254 2.73 -9.85 18.13
C HIS A 254 2.26 -8.40 18.16
N ASN A 255 1.12 -8.11 17.53
CA ASN A 255 0.65 -6.76 17.22
C ASN A 255 -0.61 -6.36 18.01
N ASP A 256 -0.78 -6.85 19.24
CA ASP A 256 -2.00 -6.64 20.03
C ASP A 256 -2.30 -5.16 20.31
N ARG A 257 -1.28 -4.31 20.34
CA ARG A 257 -1.39 -2.86 20.54
C ARG A 257 -1.23 -2.05 19.24
N GLY A 258 -1.00 -2.73 18.10
CA GLY A 258 -0.70 -2.09 16.83
C GLY A 258 0.70 -1.48 16.74
N CYS A 259 1.65 -1.95 17.56
CA CYS A 259 2.99 -1.37 17.66
C CYS A 259 4.12 -2.37 17.38
N ALA A 260 3.82 -3.57 16.88
CA ALA A 260 4.82 -4.64 16.69
C ALA A 260 6.01 -4.20 15.83
N VAL A 261 5.78 -3.43 14.75
CA VAL A 261 6.86 -2.91 13.88
C VAL A 261 7.78 -1.99 14.68
N ALA A 262 7.25 -1.02 15.39
CA ALA A 262 8.04 -0.11 16.21
C ALA A 262 8.76 -0.85 17.36
N ALA A 263 8.12 -1.86 17.96
CA ALA A 263 8.74 -2.69 18.98
C ALA A 263 9.94 -3.48 18.42
N ALA A 264 9.80 -4.07 17.22
CA ALA A 264 10.89 -4.76 16.54
C ALA A 264 12.05 -3.81 16.19
N GLU A 265 11.77 -2.63 15.61
CA GLU A 265 12.79 -1.62 15.32
C GLU A 265 13.58 -1.24 16.59
N PHE A 266 12.89 -0.93 17.68
CA PHE A 266 13.54 -0.57 18.94
C PHE A 266 14.30 -1.74 19.56
N GLY A 267 13.79 -2.97 19.43
CA GLY A 267 14.50 -4.16 19.87
C GLY A 267 15.79 -4.41 19.09
N VAL A 268 15.79 -4.20 17.76
CA VAL A 268 17.01 -4.30 16.94
C VAL A 268 17.98 -3.15 17.27
N MET A 269 17.48 -1.92 17.45
CA MET A 269 18.30 -0.81 17.96
C MET A 269 18.89 -1.12 19.33
N ALA A 270 18.17 -1.84 20.19
CA ALA A 270 18.65 -2.30 21.49
C ALA A 270 19.74 -3.36 21.38
N GLY A 271 19.89 -4.02 20.23
CA GLY A 271 20.97 -4.94 19.94
C GLY A 271 20.55 -6.39 19.66
N ALA A 272 19.26 -6.63 19.39
CA ALA A 272 18.80 -7.92 18.89
C ALA A 272 19.40 -8.22 17.50
N ASP A 273 19.65 -9.49 17.23
CA ASP A 273 20.33 -9.96 16.02
C ASP A 273 19.35 -10.39 14.94
N ARG A 274 18.14 -10.83 15.31
CA ARG A 274 17.20 -11.56 14.47
C ARG A 274 15.76 -11.14 14.76
N VAL A 275 14.91 -11.21 13.76
CA VAL A 275 13.46 -10.95 13.87
C VAL A 275 12.68 -12.06 13.18
N GLU A 276 11.70 -12.60 13.89
CA GLU A 276 10.68 -13.49 13.34
C GLU A 276 9.40 -12.72 13.06
N GLY A 277 8.81 -12.95 11.90
CA GLY A 277 7.56 -12.30 11.52
C GLY A 277 6.93 -12.94 10.29
N THR A 278 5.86 -12.33 9.80
CA THR A 278 5.11 -12.82 8.65
C THR A 278 4.95 -11.74 7.59
N LEU A 279 4.71 -12.17 6.36
CA LEU A 279 4.34 -11.26 5.29
C LEU A 279 3.00 -10.58 5.62
N PHE A 280 2.99 -9.26 5.56
CA PHE A 280 1.81 -8.42 5.84
C PHE A 280 1.21 -8.61 7.23
N GLY A 281 1.97 -9.15 8.17
CA GLY A 281 1.58 -9.23 9.58
C GLY A 281 0.50 -10.26 9.91
N ASN A 282 0.30 -11.29 9.07
CA ASN A 282 -0.66 -12.36 9.37
C ASN A 282 -0.24 -13.16 10.61
N GLY A 283 -1.20 -13.58 11.45
CA GLY A 283 -0.92 -14.40 12.64
C GLY A 283 -2.02 -14.35 13.68
N GLU A 284 -1.74 -14.94 14.83
CA GLU A 284 -2.69 -15.05 15.94
C GLU A 284 -3.21 -13.68 16.40
N ARG A 285 -4.50 -13.63 16.73
CA ARG A 285 -5.24 -12.45 17.23
C ARG A 285 -5.15 -11.27 16.26
N THR A 286 -4.20 -10.34 16.47
CA THR A 286 -3.97 -9.15 15.65
C THR A 286 -2.79 -9.30 14.69
N GLY A 287 -2.17 -10.48 14.68
CA GLY A 287 -1.05 -10.84 13.82
C GLY A 287 0.33 -10.73 14.47
N ASN A 288 1.33 -11.13 13.72
CA ASN A 288 2.76 -11.00 14.03
C ASN A 288 3.30 -9.65 13.55
N VAL A 289 4.56 -9.36 13.86
CA VAL A 289 5.25 -8.24 13.22
C VAL A 289 5.24 -8.44 11.70
N ASP A 290 4.90 -7.37 11.01
CA ASP A 290 4.88 -7.32 9.56
C ASP A 290 6.29 -7.13 9.00
N VAL A 291 6.84 -8.19 8.41
CA VAL A 291 8.19 -8.18 7.85
C VAL A 291 8.28 -7.26 6.62
N ILE A 292 7.25 -7.20 5.79
CA ILE A 292 7.24 -6.29 4.62
C ILE A 292 7.38 -4.85 5.09
N ASN A 293 6.57 -4.44 6.07
CA ASN A 293 6.62 -3.09 6.60
C ASN A 293 7.98 -2.79 7.25
N LEU A 294 8.50 -3.71 8.07
CA LEU A 294 9.79 -3.53 8.75
C LEU A 294 10.97 -3.45 7.75
N ALA A 295 10.99 -4.31 6.73
CA ALA A 295 12.00 -4.30 5.67
C ALA A 295 11.92 -3.02 4.83
N MET A 296 10.71 -2.59 4.47
CA MET A 296 10.52 -1.34 3.72
C MET A 296 10.86 -0.08 4.53
N ASN A 297 10.70 -0.11 5.85
CA ASN A 297 11.17 0.96 6.72
C ASN A 297 12.71 1.07 6.69
N LEU A 298 13.44 -0.06 6.68
CA LEU A 298 14.90 -0.06 6.48
C LEU A 298 15.26 0.51 5.11
N PHE A 299 14.60 0.04 4.05
CA PHE A 299 14.81 0.51 2.68
C PHE A 299 14.61 2.03 2.57
N ALA A 300 13.52 2.56 3.13
CA ALA A 300 13.23 4.00 3.14
C ALA A 300 14.23 4.85 3.94
N MET A 301 15.04 4.21 4.80
CA MET A 301 16.14 4.85 5.52
C MET A 301 17.52 4.64 4.85
N GLY A 302 17.57 4.06 3.66
CA GLY A 302 18.80 3.78 2.93
C GLY A 302 19.59 2.59 3.47
N VAL A 303 18.91 1.66 4.16
CA VAL A 303 19.51 0.41 4.65
C VAL A 303 18.98 -0.74 3.78
N ASP A 304 19.90 -1.53 3.22
CA ASP A 304 19.53 -2.73 2.46
C ASP A 304 18.77 -3.71 3.37
N PRO A 305 17.51 -4.03 3.07
CA PRO A 305 16.74 -4.98 3.86
C PRO A 305 17.19 -6.43 3.68
N GLU A 306 18.08 -6.73 2.73
CA GLU A 306 18.52 -8.08 2.36
C GLU A 306 17.35 -9.02 1.97
N LEU A 307 16.21 -8.44 1.60
CA LEU A 307 15.03 -9.11 1.07
C LEU A 307 14.58 -8.43 -0.22
N ASP A 308 14.26 -9.22 -1.24
CA ASP A 308 13.71 -8.71 -2.50
C ASP A 308 12.20 -8.44 -2.38
N ILE A 309 11.86 -7.16 -2.40
CA ILE A 309 10.47 -6.65 -2.37
C ILE A 309 10.18 -5.85 -3.65
N SER A 310 10.97 -6.04 -4.69
CA SER A 310 10.87 -5.28 -5.94
C SER A 310 9.55 -5.51 -6.72
N ASP A 311 8.80 -6.58 -6.43
CA ASP A 311 7.42 -6.80 -6.89
C ASP A 311 6.49 -7.05 -5.71
N ILE A 312 6.15 -5.97 -5.00
CA ILE A 312 5.32 -6.04 -3.79
C ILE A 312 3.90 -6.56 -4.06
N ASP A 313 3.38 -6.34 -5.28
CA ASP A 313 2.06 -6.84 -5.69
C ASP A 313 2.06 -8.34 -5.93
N HIS A 314 3.14 -8.90 -6.45
CA HIS A 314 3.30 -10.35 -6.53
C HIS A 314 3.30 -10.98 -5.15
N LEU A 315 4.09 -10.45 -4.22
CA LEU A 315 4.16 -10.93 -2.84
C LEU A 315 2.81 -10.85 -2.14
N ARG A 316 2.08 -9.74 -2.33
CA ARG A 316 0.73 -9.57 -1.82
C ARG A 316 -0.21 -10.64 -2.36
N ARG A 317 -0.24 -10.86 -3.68
CA ARG A 317 -1.09 -11.91 -4.30
C ARG A 317 -0.75 -13.31 -3.78
N VAL A 318 0.53 -13.62 -3.56
CA VAL A 318 0.93 -14.90 -2.97
C VAL A 318 0.39 -15.02 -1.54
N ALA A 319 0.58 -14.01 -0.71
CA ALA A 319 0.11 -14.00 0.68
C ALA A 319 -1.44 -14.12 0.74
N GLU A 320 -2.17 -13.33 -0.05
CA GLU A 320 -3.64 -13.38 -0.13
C GLU A 320 -4.16 -14.74 -0.59
N TYR A 321 -3.51 -15.34 -1.60
CA TYR A 321 -3.86 -16.69 -2.07
C TYR A 321 -3.60 -17.75 -0.99
N CYS A 322 -2.44 -17.71 -0.35
CA CYS A 322 -2.05 -18.70 0.65
C CYS A 322 -2.85 -18.56 1.94
N ASN A 323 -3.04 -17.35 2.43
CA ASN A 323 -3.75 -17.06 3.68
C ASN A 323 -5.27 -17.03 3.50
N ARG A 324 -5.79 -16.82 2.28
CA ARG A 324 -7.21 -16.54 1.99
C ARG A 324 -7.75 -15.34 2.78
N LEU A 325 -6.90 -14.38 3.03
CA LEU A 325 -7.21 -13.13 3.71
C LEU A 325 -6.68 -11.97 2.86
N PRO A 326 -7.46 -10.89 2.65
CA PRO A 326 -7.00 -9.74 1.89
C PRO A 326 -6.02 -8.91 2.71
N VAL A 327 -5.04 -8.32 2.05
CA VAL A 327 -4.19 -7.28 2.63
C VAL A 327 -4.98 -5.97 2.65
N HIS A 328 -4.88 -5.23 3.74
CA HIS A 328 -5.67 -3.99 3.91
C HIS A 328 -5.31 -2.95 2.83
N PRO A 329 -6.29 -2.27 2.18
CA PRO A 329 -6.03 -1.31 1.11
C PRO A 329 -5.14 -0.13 1.49
N ARG A 330 -4.97 0.16 2.78
CA ARG A 330 -4.05 1.16 3.33
C ARG A 330 -2.88 0.54 4.10
N HIS A 331 -2.53 -0.71 3.77
CA HIS A 331 -1.34 -1.34 4.31
C HIS A 331 -0.10 -0.53 3.89
N PRO A 332 0.82 -0.20 4.82
CA PRO A 332 2.04 0.55 4.46
C PRO A 332 2.77 -0.10 3.28
N TYR A 333 3.16 0.71 2.31
CA TYR A 333 3.86 0.34 1.06
C TYR A 333 3.11 -0.60 0.11
N ALA A 334 2.19 -1.45 0.57
CA ALA A 334 1.59 -2.53 -0.22
C ALA A 334 0.11 -2.31 -0.57
N GLY A 335 -0.61 -1.49 0.17
CA GLY A 335 -2.04 -1.27 -0.04
C GLY A 335 -2.36 -0.56 -1.36
N ASP A 336 -3.53 -0.81 -1.93
CA ASP A 336 -3.94 -0.20 -3.22
C ASP A 336 -4.03 1.34 -3.16
N LEU A 337 -4.23 1.90 -1.96
CA LEU A 337 -4.45 3.34 -1.76
C LEU A 337 -3.21 4.09 -1.27
N VAL A 338 -2.05 3.44 -1.13
CA VAL A 338 -0.88 4.09 -0.49
C VAL A 338 -0.07 4.97 -1.43
N TYR A 339 -0.18 4.75 -2.75
CA TYR A 339 0.45 5.58 -3.78
C TYR A 339 -0.56 6.46 -4.51
N THR A 340 -1.76 6.64 -3.96
CA THR A 340 -2.80 7.51 -4.49
C THR A 340 -2.98 8.75 -3.62
N SER A 341 -3.34 9.86 -4.22
CA SER A 341 -3.67 11.09 -3.50
C SER A 341 -5.02 11.63 -3.97
N PHE A 342 -5.91 11.93 -3.02
CA PHE A 342 -7.24 12.44 -3.30
C PHE A 342 -7.30 13.98 -3.24
N SER A 343 -6.35 14.62 -2.59
CA SER A 343 -6.28 16.08 -2.51
C SER A 343 -5.64 16.65 -3.77
N GLY A 344 -6.34 17.56 -4.48
CA GLY A 344 -5.81 18.19 -5.68
C GLY A 344 -4.49 18.96 -5.48
N SER A 345 -4.28 19.52 -4.28
CA SER A 345 -3.01 20.18 -3.94
C SER A 345 -1.85 19.18 -3.80
N HIS A 346 -2.12 17.98 -3.26
CA HIS A 346 -1.11 16.92 -3.17
C HIS A 346 -0.78 16.38 -4.56
N GLN A 347 -1.78 16.15 -5.41
CA GLN A 347 -1.59 15.69 -6.79
C GLN A 347 -0.73 16.66 -7.61
N ASP A 348 -1.02 17.96 -7.54
CA ASP A 348 -0.23 19.00 -8.21
C ASP A 348 1.23 19.01 -7.71
N ALA A 349 1.43 18.86 -6.39
CA ALA A 349 2.77 18.79 -5.82
C ALA A 349 3.54 17.54 -6.24
N ILE A 350 2.89 16.37 -6.28
CA ILE A 350 3.51 15.12 -6.75
C ILE A 350 3.86 15.22 -8.24
N LYS A 351 2.94 15.71 -9.09
CA LYS A 351 3.22 15.94 -10.53
C LYS A 351 4.44 16.84 -10.72
N LYS A 352 4.52 17.95 -9.99
CA LYS A 352 5.67 18.87 -10.05
C LYS A 352 6.95 18.22 -9.51
N GLY A 353 6.83 17.41 -8.47
CA GLY A 353 7.95 16.65 -7.92
C GLY A 353 8.55 15.69 -8.95
N PHE A 354 7.73 14.88 -9.62
CA PHE A 354 8.19 13.99 -10.69
C PHE A 354 8.78 14.77 -11.89
N ALA A 355 8.16 15.89 -12.27
CA ALA A 355 8.67 16.71 -13.36
C ALA A 355 10.01 17.39 -13.04
N ALA A 356 10.30 17.63 -11.76
CA ALA A 356 11.54 18.21 -11.29
C ALA A 356 12.63 17.16 -11.00
N LEU A 357 12.26 15.88 -10.87
CA LEU A 357 13.19 14.80 -10.59
C LEU A 357 14.06 14.54 -11.83
N PRO A 358 15.41 14.51 -11.72
CA PRO A 358 16.27 14.10 -12.83
C PRO A 358 15.96 12.66 -13.26
N LYS A 359 16.25 12.31 -14.52
CA LYS A 359 16.08 10.92 -15.01
C LYS A 359 16.94 9.91 -14.23
N GLU A 360 18.12 10.34 -13.80
CA GLU A 360 18.99 9.64 -12.86
C GLU A 360 19.12 10.55 -11.64
N TYR A 361 18.81 10.04 -10.47
CA TYR A 361 18.85 10.78 -9.21
C TYR A 361 19.58 9.97 -8.14
N ASP A 362 20.37 10.68 -7.32
CA ASP A 362 21.11 10.08 -6.19
C ASP A 362 20.27 10.03 -4.90
N GLU A 363 19.25 10.89 -4.80
CA GLU A 363 18.39 11.01 -3.62
C GLU A 363 16.92 11.19 -4.03
N TRP A 364 16.03 10.40 -3.40
CA TRP A 364 14.60 10.50 -3.63
C TRP A 364 14.00 11.75 -3.00
N GLY A 365 13.16 12.47 -3.76
CA GLY A 365 12.62 13.75 -3.30
C GLY A 365 11.30 14.16 -3.94
N VAL A 366 10.33 13.25 -4.07
CA VAL A 366 8.97 13.60 -4.52
C VAL A 366 8.05 13.85 -3.31
N PRO A 367 7.33 15.00 -3.25
CA PRO A 367 6.43 15.29 -2.15
C PRO A 367 5.39 14.18 -1.92
N TYR A 368 5.07 13.90 -0.64
CA TYR A 368 4.06 12.94 -0.20
C TYR A 368 4.32 11.46 -0.51
N LEU A 369 5.41 11.12 -1.19
CA LEU A 369 5.80 9.75 -1.47
C LEU A 369 7.07 9.40 -0.68
N PRO A 370 7.01 8.45 0.27
CA PRO A 370 8.16 8.09 1.10
C PRO A 370 9.25 7.36 0.32
N ILE A 371 8.89 6.71 -0.77
CA ILE A 371 9.81 5.98 -1.69
C ILE A 371 9.35 6.20 -3.13
N ASP A 372 10.22 5.87 -4.09
CA ASP A 372 9.82 5.72 -5.48
C ASP A 372 8.99 4.42 -5.64
N PRO A 373 7.71 4.51 -6.06
CA PRO A 373 6.88 3.33 -6.30
C PRO A 373 7.49 2.33 -7.29
N MET A 374 8.30 2.80 -8.24
CA MET A 374 8.96 1.93 -9.22
C MET A 374 9.91 0.91 -8.56
N HIS A 375 10.49 1.24 -7.40
CA HIS A 375 11.38 0.34 -6.68
C HIS A 375 10.66 -0.89 -6.08
N VAL A 376 9.34 -0.85 -5.99
CA VAL A 376 8.50 -1.98 -5.53
C VAL A 376 7.59 -2.52 -6.63
N GLY A 377 7.93 -2.25 -7.91
CA GLY A 377 7.21 -2.75 -9.08
C GLY A 377 5.88 -2.04 -9.34
N ARG A 378 5.67 -0.88 -8.71
CA ARG A 378 4.49 -0.03 -8.94
C ARG A 378 4.84 1.20 -9.73
N SER A 379 3.89 1.73 -10.45
CA SER A 379 3.92 3.09 -10.94
C SER A 379 3.20 4.01 -9.96
N TYR A 380 3.57 5.29 -9.93
CA TYR A 380 2.63 6.29 -9.50
C TYR A 380 1.53 6.32 -10.57
N GLU A 381 0.69 5.35 -10.54
CA GLU A 381 -0.61 5.49 -11.16
C GLU A 381 -1.36 6.47 -10.27
N ALA A 382 -1.48 7.67 -10.78
CA ALA A 382 -2.59 8.47 -10.40
C ALA A 382 -3.86 7.71 -10.83
N VAL A 383 -4.25 6.71 -10.08
CA VAL A 383 -5.67 6.45 -9.94
C VAL A 383 -6.18 7.66 -9.18
N VAL A 384 -6.28 8.77 -9.92
CA VAL A 384 -6.95 9.96 -9.46
C VAL A 384 -8.42 9.58 -9.43
N ARG A 385 -8.82 8.95 -8.32
CA ARG A 385 -10.22 8.75 -8.02
C ARG A 385 -10.75 10.12 -7.62
N VAL A 386 -11.54 10.69 -8.50
CA VAL A 386 -12.18 11.98 -8.23
C VAL A 386 -13.40 11.72 -7.35
N ASN A 387 -13.37 12.26 -6.14
CA ASN A 387 -14.51 12.28 -5.23
C ASN A 387 -14.81 13.73 -4.82
N SER A 388 -15.80 13.95 -3.98
CA SER A 388 -16.21 15.28 -3.51
C SER A 388 -15.08 16.10 -2.83
N GLN A 389 -13.95 15.46 -2.43
CA GLN A 389 -12.78 16.10 -1.82
C GLN A 389 -11.66 16.39 -2.82
N SER A 390 -11.74 15.89 -4.06
CA SER A 390 -10.63 15.94 -5.02
C SER A 390 -10.43 17.32 -5.67
N GLY A 391 -11.44 18.16 -5.67
CA GLY A 391 -11.38 19.51 -6.24
C GLY A 391 -10.98 19.55 -7.73
N LYS A 392 -10.80 20.76 -8.27
CA LYS A 392 -10.51 21.00 -9.71
C LYS A 392 -9.22 20.37 -10.22
N GLY A 393 -8.22 20.16 -9.35
CA GLY A 393 -6.93 19.62 -9.77
C GLY A 393 -7.00 18.14 -10.15
N GLY A 394 -7.86 17.37 -9.50
CA GLY A 394 -8.06 15.95 -9.81
C GLY A 394 -8.74 15.74 -11.15
N VAL A 395 -9.82 16.48 -11.39
CA VAL A 395 -10.56 16.45 -12.67
C VAL A 395 -9.65 16.84 -13.84
N ALA A 396 -8.90 17.95 -13.71
CA ALA A 396 -8.00 18.43 -14.75
C ALA A 396 -6.89 17.43 -15.07
N TYR A 397 -6.34 16.79 -14.05
CA TYR A 397 -5.29 15.79 -14.21
C TYR A 397 -5.79 14.55 -14.98
N LEU A 398 -6.97 14.01 -14.64
CA LEU A 398 -7.53 12.86 -15.36
C LEU A 398 -7.81 13.20 -16.82
N MET A 399 -8.39 14.38 -17.10
CA MET A 399 -8.64 14.83 -18.47
C MET A 399 -7.35 14.95 -19.27
N GLU A 400 -6.25 15.41 -18.66
CA GLU A 400 -4.94 15.51 -19.33
C GLU A 400 -4.31 14.14 -19.56
N MET A 401 -4.30 13.25 -18.57
CA MET A 401 -3.56 11.98 -18.62
C MET A 401 -4.29 10.90 -19.45
N GLU A 402 -5.59 10.76 -19.27
CA GLU A 402 -6.37 9.69 -19.92
C GLU A 402 -6.92 10.09 -21.29
N HIS A 403 -7.23 11.40 -21.46
CA HIS A 403 -7.89 11.90 -22.68
C HIS A 403 -7.06 12.94 -23.44
N HIS A 404 -5.84 13.24 -22.98
CA HIS A 404 -4.93 14.23 -23.58
C HIS A 404 -5.53 15.63 -23.72
N MET A 405 -6.48 15.98 -22.82
CA MET A 405 -7.24 17.22 -22.82
C MET A 405 -6.66 18.20 -21.79
N VAL A 406 -5.86 19.17 -22.25
CA VAL A 406 -5.32 20.23 -21.38
C VAL A 406 -6.35 21.35 -21.24
N LEU A 407 -7.24 21.23 -20.27
CA LEU A 407 -8.33 22.19 -20.06
C LEU A 407 -7.81 23.56 -19.61
N PRO A 408 -8.27 24.69 -20.19
CA PRO A 408 -8.05 26.02 -19.66
C PRO A 408 -8.51 26.18 -18.21
N ARG A 409 -7.79 26.98 -17.41
CA ARG A 409 -8.03 27.06 -15.96
C ARG A 409 -9.47 27.37 -15.56
N ARG A 410 -10.17 28.23 -16.32
CA ARG A 410 -11.57 28.58 -16.04
C ARG A 410 -12.53 27.44 -16.41
N LEU A 411 -12.23 26.72 -17.49
CA LEU A 411 -12.97 25.51 -17.87
C LEU A 411 -12.77 24.41 -16.82
N GLN A 412 -11.55 24.23 -16.28
CA GLN A 412 -11.32 23.32 -15.14
C GLN A 412 -12.23 23.62 -13.95
N ILE A 413 -12.46 24.90 -13.65
CA ILE A 413 -13.34 25.32 -12.55
C ILE A 413 -14.80 25.02 -12.89
N GLU A 414 -15.24 25.29 -14.12
CA GLU A 414 -16.59 25.01 -14.56
C GLU A 414 -16.90 23.52 -14.51
N PHE A 415 -16.08 22.69 -15.17
CA PHE A 415 -16.31 21.25 -15.24
C PHE A 415 -16.17 20.57 -13.88
N SER A 416 -15.23 21.01 -13.05
CA SER A 416 -15.09 20.45 -11.69
C SER A 416 -16.33 20.68 -10.82
N ARG A 417 -17.08 21.75 -11.02
CA ARG A 417 -18.35 21.96 -10.30
C ARG A 417 -19.41 20.96 -10.71
N THR A 418 -19.51 20.65 -12.02
CA THR A 418 -20.42 19.61 -12.53
C THR A 418 -20.10 18.27 -11.87
N ILE A 419 -18.83 17.86 -11.88
CA ILE A 419 -18.37 16.61 -11.28
C ILE A 419 -18.57 16.60 -9.76
N GLN A 420 -18.33 17.71 -9.09
CA GLN A 420 -18.53 17.82 -7.64
C GLN A 420 -20.01 17.61 -7.27
N THR A 421 -20.93 18.21 -8.02
CA THR A 421 -22.36 18.00 -7.80
C THR A 421 -22.74 16.52 -7.94
N ILE A 422 -22.27 15.84 -8.98
CA ILE A 422 -22.55 14.42 -9.22
C ILE A 422 -21.99 13.55 -8.07
N THR A 423 -20.75 13.79 -7.67
CA THR A 423 -20.11 13.00 -6.59
C THR A 423 -20.67 13.30 -5.20
N GLU A 424 -21.19 14.50 -4.95
CA GLU A 424 -21.92 14.84 -3.72
C GLU A 424 -23.31 14.17 -3.68
N ASP A 425 -24.02 14.14 -4.79
CA ASP A 425 -25.35 13.54 -4.89
C ASP A 425 -25.29 11.99 -4.80
N THR A 426 -24.30 11.38 -5.45
CA THR A 426 -24.14 9.92 -5.46
C THR A 426 -23.39 9.38 -4.23
N GLY A 427 -22.56 10.20 -3.59
CA GLY A 427 -21.68 9.79 -2.50
C GLY A 427 -20.57 8.81 -2.93
N THR A 428 -20.35 8.64 -4.25
CA THR A 428 -19.36 7.71 -4.82
C THR A 428 -18.21 8.45 -5.49
N GLU A 429 -17.14 7.72 -5.77
CA GLU A 429 -16.06 8.16 -6.64
C GLU A 429 -16.50 8.03 -8.10
N ILE A 430 -15.94 8.87 -8.98
CA ILE A 430 -16.15 8.80 -10.43
C ILE A 430 -14.91 8.21 -11.10
N SER A 431 -15.10 7.21 -11.96
CA SER A 431 -14.02 6.61 -12.75
C SER A 431 -13.58 7.52 -13.90
N PRO A 432 -12.40 7.30 -14.52
CA PRO A 432 -12.00 8.04 -15.72
C PRO A 432 -13.02 7.93 -16.86
N GLU A 433 -13.61 6.76 -17.08
CA GLU A 433 -14.60 6.51 -18.10
C GLU A 433 -15.91 7.26 -17.83
N GLU A 434 -16.37 7.26 -16.57
CA GLU A 434 -17.54 8.04 -16.15
C GLU A 434 -17.28 9.54 -16.27
N LEU A 435 -16.06 10.00 -15.90
CA LEU A 435 -15.65 11.39 -16.04
C LEU A 435 -15.71 11.85 -17.50
N TRP A 436 -15.24 10.99 -18.43
CA TRP A 436 -15.30 11.28 -19.85
C TRP A 436 -16.74 11.31 -20.37
N ALA A 437 -17.58 10.38 -19.95
CA ALA A 437 -19.00 10.36 -20.31
C ALA A 437 -19.73 11.64 -19.87
N GLU A 438 -19.42 12.13 -18.66
CA GLU A 438 -20.00 13.42 -18.19
C GLU A 438 -19.43 14.61 -18.97
N PHE A 439 -18.16 14.57 -19.37
CA PHE A 439 -17.57 15.59 -20.23
C PHE A 439 -18.24 15.60 -21.61
N GLU A 440 -18.47 14.44 -22.21
CA GLU A 440 -19.20 14.32 -23.49
C GLU A 440 -20.64 14.80 -23.35
N ALA A 441 -21.34 14.42 -22.30
CA ALA A 441 -22.71 14.85 -22.05
C ALA A 441 -22.83 16.38 -21.91
N GLU A 442 -21.84 17.02 -21.27
CA GLU A 442 -21.86 18.48 -21.04
C GLU A 442 -21.46 19.30 -22.28
N TYR A 443 -20.41 18.85 -23.03
CA TYR A 443 -19.83 19.64 -24.12
C TYR A 443 -20.14 19.12 -25.51
N PHE A 444 -20.56 17.86 -25.67
CA PHE A 444 -20.91 17.19 -26.92
C PHE A 444 -22.28 16.48 -26.85
N PRO A 445 -23.36 17.13 -26.36
CA PRO A 445 -24.63 16.45 -26.18
C PRO A 445 -25.18 15.95 -27.52
N ALA A 446 -25.83 14.78 -27.50
CA ALA A 446 -26.38 14.12 -28.69
C ALA A 446 -27.48 14.94 -29.37
N THR A 447 -28.13 15.85 -28.65
CA THR A 447 -29.18 16.73 -29.17
C THR A 447 -28.79 18.18 -28.96
N VAL A 448 -28.61 18.90 -30.04
CA VAL A 448 -28.25 20.31 -30.07
C VAL A 448 -29.22 21.07 -31.00
N TRP A 449 -29.45 22.34 -30.70
CA TRP A 449 -30.30 23.17 -31.55
C TRP A 449 -29.51 23.80 -32.71
N MET A 450 -28.19 23.86 -32.65
CA MET A 450 -27.30 24.38 -33.68
C MET A 450 -26.13 23.42 -33.94
N GLU A 451 -25.84 23.13 -35.21
CA GLU A 451 -24.70 22.33 -35.68
C GLU A 451 -23.99 23.05 -36.84
N ILE A 452 -22.69 22.78 -37.01
CA ILE A 452 -21.94 23.20 -38.20
C ILE A 452 -21.84 22.04 -39.19
N ALA A 453 -22.40 22.20 -40.38
CA ALA A 453 -22.42 21.19 -41.44
C ALA A 453 -21.26 21.34 -42.42
N GLY A 454 -20.62 22.48 -42.48
CA GLY A 454 -19.45 22.72 -43.33
C GLY A 454 -19.04 24.20 -43.30
N HIS A 455 -17.81 24.46 -43.71
CA HIS A 455 -17.27 25.81 -43.74
C HIS A 455 -16.24 25.98 -44.85
N GLU A 456 -16.05 27.22 -45.28
CA GLU A 456 -14.97 27.69 -46.16
C GLU A 456 -14.36 28.95 -45.51
N VAL A 457 -13.02 29.00 -45.46
CA VAL A 457 -12.29 30.15 -44.90
C VAL A 457 -11.39 30.73 -45.97
N VAL A 458 -11.56 32.02 -46.23
CA VAL A 458 -10.75 32.77 -47.18
C VAL A 458 -10.03 33.89 -46.45
N THR A 459 -8.70 33.81 -46.40
CA THR A 459 -7.87 34.85 -45.78
C THR A 459 -7.11 35.66 -46.85
N GLY A 460 -7.20 36.97 -46.77
CA GLY A 460 -6.58 37.92 -47.70
C GLY A 460 -6.02 39.17 -46.98
N GLU A 461 -5.47 40.13 -47.73
CA GLU A 461 -4.88 41.38 -47.17
C GLU A 461 -5.89 42.21 -46.34
N GLY A 462 -7.23 42.00 -46.54
CA GLY A 462 -8.28 42.73 -45.84
C GLY A 462 -8.87 42.00 -44.60
N GLY A 463 -8.34 40.86 -44.24
CA GLY A 463 -8.87 40.06 -43.13
C GLY A 463 -9.31 38.64 -43.54
N THR A 464 -10.05 37.97 -42.68
CA THR A 464 -10.55 36.62 -42.89
C THR A 464 -12.06 36.66 -43.10
N ARG A 465 -12.54 35.97 -44.12
CA ARG A 465 -13.96 35.75 -44.40
C ARG A 465 -14.29 34.29 -44.17
N VAL A 466 -15.31 33.99 -43.38
CA VAL A 466 -15.86 32.65 -43.15
C VAL A 466 -17.23 32.54 -43.83
N ILE A 467 -17.40 31.44 -44.57
CA ILE A 467 -18.68 31.03 -45.12
C ILE A 467 -19.01 29.69 -44.49
N ALA A 468 -19.96 29.65 -43.58
CA ALA A 468 -20.37 28.44 -42.90
C ALA A 468 -21.80 27.99 -43.28
N GLN A 469 -21.98 26.68 -43.34
CA GLN A 469 -23.31 26.07 -43.40
C GLN A 469 -23.63 25.58 -42.00
N VAL A 470 -24.66 26.11 -41.38
CA VAL A 470 -25.13 25.71 -40.06
C VAL A 470 -26.52 25.12 -40.14
N ILE A 471 -26.83 24.20 -39.24
CA ILE A 471 -28.20 23.67 -39.09
C ILE A 471 -28.72 24.23 -37.78
N VAL A 472 -29.81 25.00 -37.85
CA VAL A 472 -30.46 25.61 -36.70
C VAL A 472 -31.88 25.08 -36.60
N ASP A 473 -32.24 24.39 -35.53
CA ASP A 473 -33.53 23.71 -35.34
C ASP A 473 -33.91 22.83 -36.56
N GLY A 474 -32.93 22.14 -37.15
CA GLY A 474 -33.10 21.25 -38.30
C GLY A 474 -33.14 21.97 -39.65
N VAL A 475 -33.06 23.32 -39.72
CA VAL A 475 -33.05 24.11 -40.95
C VAL A 475 -31.61 24.51 -41.31
N ARG A 476 -31.21 24.27 -42.56
CA ARG A 476 -29.91 24.72 -43.07
C ARG A 476 -29.93 26.22 -43.35
N GLU A 477 -28.98 26.90 -42.75
CA GLU A 477 -28.74 28.32 -42.90
C GLU A 477 -27.29 28.58 -43.36
N LYS A 478 -27.10 29.62 -44.16
CA LYS A 478 -25.78 30.06 -44.57
C LYS A 478 -25.38 31.27 -43.74
N VAL A 479 -24.22 31.20 -43.13
CA VAL A 479 -23.61 32.25 -42.31
C VAL A 479 -22.38 32.76 -43.03
N VAL A 480 -22.28 34.06 -43.24
CA VAL A 480 -21.12 34.69 -43.86
C VAL A 480 -20.65 35.85 -42.98
N GLY A 481 -19.44 35.83 -42.53
CA GLY A 481 -18.89 36.88 -41.69
C GLY A 481 -17.46 37.27 -42.05
N GLU A 482 -17.04 38.40 -41.56
CA GLU A 482 -15.71 38.99 -41.79
C GLU A 482 -15.07 39.40 -40.47
N GLY A 483 -13.75 39.19 -40.35
CA GLY A 483 -13.03 39.50 -39.11
C GLY A 483 -11.51 39.42 -39.27
N ASN A 484 -10.79 39.60 -38.17
CA ASN A 484 -9.32 39.51 -38.15
C ASN A 484 -8.82 38.04 -38.15
N GLY A 485 -9.70 37.07 -37.95
CA GLY A 485 -9.42 35.63 -37.97
C GLY A 485 -10.70 34.81 -38.11
N PRO A 486 -10.58 33.45 -38.22
CA PRO A 486 -11.75 32.59 -38.45
C PRO A 486 -12.81 32.66 -37.35
N LEU A 487 -12.42 32.75 -36.08
CA LEU A 487 -13.33 32.87 -34.93
C LEU A 487 -14.13 34.17 -34.97
N SER A 488 -13.43 35.32 -35.11
CA SER A 488 -14.11 36.62 -35.16
C SER A 488 -15.00 36.77 -36.39
N ALA A 489 -14.60 36.24 -37.56
CA ALA A 489 -15.41 36.22 -38.75
C ALA A 489 -16.68 35.35 -38.57
N PHE A 490 -16.55 34.19 -37.92
CA PHE A 490 -17.70 33.32 -37.68
C PHE A 490 -18.72 33.96 -36.71
N VAL A 491 -18.22 34.56 -35.62
CA VAL A 491 -19.07 35.28 -34.65
C VAL A 491 -19.77 36.46 -35.28
N ASP A 492 -19.10 37.26 -36.11
CA ASP A 492 -19.72 38.35 -36.89
C ASP A 492 -20.85 37.85 -37.79
N GLY A 493 -20.63 36.70 -38.46
CA GLY A 493 -21.66 36.07 -39.27
C GLY A 493 -22.86 35.55 -38.47
N LEU A 494 -22.65 34.97 -37.29
CA LEU A 494 -23.74 34.51 -36.40
C LEU A 494 -24.62 35.65 -35.94
N GLU A 495 -24.03 36.78 -35.58
CA GLU A 495 -24.79 37.98 -35.18
C GLU A 495 -25.55 38.58 -36.36
N ARG A 496 -24.86 38.76 -37.48
CA ARG A 496 -25.44 39.44 -38.65
C ARG A 496 -26.54 38.63 -39.35
N ASP A 497 -26.31 37.34 -39.60
CA ASP A 497 -27.18 36.51 -40.42
C ASP A 497 -28.25 35.76 -39.61
N LEU A 498 -27.98 35.48 -38.32
CA LEU A 498 -28.85 34.71 -37.43
C LEU A 498 -29.33 35.49 -36.20
N GLY A 499 -28.82 36.70 -35.96
CA GLY A 499 -29.13 37.49 -34.77
C GLY A 499 -28.59 36.89 -33.46
N ILE A 500 -27.61 36.02 -33.53
CA ILE A 500 -26.99 35.37 -32.37
C ILE A 500 -25.78 36.19 -31.93
N ALA A 501 -26.03 37.10 -30.98
CA ALA A 501 -24.95 37.94 -30.42
C ALA A 501 -24.18 37.16 -29.36
N VAL A 502 -22.92 36.88 -29.65
CA VAL A 502 -21.99 36.18 -28.73
C VAL A 502 -20.61 36.84 -28.77
N SER A 503 -19.97 36.95 -27.62
CA SER A 503 -18.61 37.50 -27.48
C SER A 503 -17.67 36.44 -27.00
N VAL A 504 -16.54 36.22 -27.69
CA VAL A 504 -15.47 35.31 -27.23
C VAL A 504 -14.62 36.03 -26.20
N LEU A 505 -14.53 35.47 -25.01
CA LEU A 505 -13.80 36.02 -23.87
C LEU A 505 -12.41 35.40 -23.72
N ASP A 506 -12.28 34.09 -24.02
CA ASP A 506 -11.01 33.34 -23.94
C ASP A 506 -11.02 32.23 -24.99
N TYR A 507 -9.80 31.83 -25.41
CA TYR A 507 -9.59 30.82 -26.43
C TYR A 507 -8.29 30.07 -26.20
N ALA A 508 -8.35 28.76 -26.31
CA ALA A 508 -7.18 27.88 -26.29
C ALA A 508 -7.35 26.70 -27.24
N GLU A 509 -6.25 26.18 -27.76
CA GLU A 509 -6.24 25.01 -28.63
C GLU A 509 -4.97 24.21 -28.48
N HIS A 510 -5.03 22.90 -28.72
CA HIS A 510 -3.85 22.03 -28.82
C HIS A 510 -4.19 20.72 -29.57
N ALA A 511 -3.16 19.96 -29.94
CA ALA A 511 -3.31 18.63 -30.53
C ALA A 511 -3.57 17.60 -29.41
N VAL A 512 -4.58 16.72 -29.59
CA VAL A 512 -4.87 15.60 -28.66
C VAL A 512 -4.18 14.30 -29.04
N SER A 513 -3.59 14.22 -30.24
CA SER A 513 -2.81 13.07 -30.71
C SER A 513 -1.61 13.53 -31.55
N ALA A 514 -0.65 12.63 -31.77
CA ALA A 514 0.52 12.89 -32.61
C ALA A 514 0.37 12.21 -33.97
N GLY A 515 1.01 12.78 -35.01
CA GLY A 515 1.07 12.20 -36.36
C GLY A 515 0.26 12.99 -37.41
N THR A 516 0.19 12.46 -38.63
CA THR A 516 -0.48 13.12 -39.76
C THR A 516 -2.01 13.15 -39.63
N ASP A 517 -2.57 12.24 -38.85
CA ASP A 517 -4.02 12.14 -38.57
C ASP A 517 -4.37 12.69 -37.19
N ALA A 518 -3.53 13.59 -36.64
CA ALA A 518 -3.73 14.20 -35.34
C ALA A 518 -5.04 15.00 -35.30
N GLN A 519 -5.79 14.82 -34.22
CA GLN A 519 -6.96 15.66 -33.93
C GLN A 519 -6.54 16.87 -33.10
N ALA A 520 -7.19 18.01 -33.36
CA ALA A 520 -7.08 19.21 -32.56
C ALA A 520 -8.32 19.38 -31.69
N VAL A 521 -8.11 19.89 -30.48
CA VAL A 521 -9.17 20.37 -29.61
C VAL A 521 -9.08 21.88 -29.47
N ALA A 522 -10.23 22.53 -29.50
CA ALA A 522 -10.35 23.95 -29.22
C ALA A 522 -11.34 24.19 -28.08
N TYR A 523 -11.05 25.19 -27.28
CA TYR A 523 -11.87 25.63 -26.13
C TYR A 523 -12.20 27.10 -26.31
N VAL A 524 -13.48 27.46 -26.20
CA VAL A 524 -13.94 28.84 -26.34
C VAL A 524 -14.76 29.22 -25.12
N GLU A 525 -14.35 30.25 -24.40
CA GLU A 525 -15.21 30.91 -23.41
C GLU A 525 -16.02 32.00 -24.11
N ALA A 526 -17.32 31.89 -24.05
CA ALA A 526 -18.21 32.84 -24.73
C ALA A 526 -19.27 33.42 -23.77
N ALA A 527 -19.63 34.67 -24.00
CA ALA A 527 -20.71 35.36 -23.29
C ALA A 527 -21.83 35.77 -24.23
N ASP A 528 -23.08 35.64 -23.78
CA ASP A 528 -24.25 36.20 -24.45
C ASP A 528 -24.43 37.71 -24.17
N ALA A 529 -25.43 38.31 -24.78
CA ALA A 529 -25.78 39.73 -24.61
C ALA A 529 -26.22 40.07 -23.15
N GLN A 530 -26.60 39.08 -22.35
CA GLN A 530 -27.01 39.21 -20.95
C GLN A 530 -25.85 39.06 -20.00
N GLY A 531 -24.64 38.71 -20.48
CA GLY A 531 -23.44 38.49 -19.71
C GLY A 531 -23.34 37.07 -19.11
N THR A 532 -24.16 36.12 -19.52
CA THR A 532 -24.03 34.72 -19.18
C THR A 532 -22.80 34.15 -19.87
N VAL A 533 -21.93 33.49 -19.14
CA VAL A 533 -20.67 32.92 -19.66
C VAL A 533 -20.74 31.39 -19.67
N ARG A 534 -20.35 30.77 -20.78
CA ARG A 534 -20.20 29.31 -20.91
C ARG A 534 -18.97 28.96 -21.73
N TRP A 535 -18.37 27.84 -21.41
CA TRP A 535 -17.34 27.22 -22.23
C TRP A 535 -17.98 26.32 -23.29
N GLY A 536 -17.40 26.29 -24.47
CA GLY A 536 -17.67 25.31 -25.52
C GLY A 536 -16.38 24.61 -25.93
N VAL A 537 -16.50 23.38 -26.36
CA VAL A 537 -15.39 22.52 -26.78
C VAL A 537 -15.66 21.97 -28.16
N GLY A 538 -14.62 21.91 -28.99
CA GLY A 538 -14.72 21.36 -30.35
C GLY A 538 -13.50 20.47 -30.65
N ILE A 539 -13.73 19.31 -31.25
CA ILE A 539 -12.70 18.39 -31.69
C ILE A 539 -12.84 18.14 -33.19
N ASP A 540 -11.73 18.24 -33.92
CA ASP A 540 -11.69 17.98 -35.36
C ASP A 540 -10.23 17.70 -35.82
N GLY A 541 -10.08 17.07 -36.99
CA GLY A 541 -8.78 16.97 -37.67
C GLY A 541 -8.22 18.30 -38.17
N SER A 542 -9.12 19.31 -38.33
CA SER A 542 -8.74 20.69 -38.68
C SER A 542 -8.89 21.60 -37.46
N ILE A 543 -7.84 22.32 -37.11
CA ILE A 543 -7.84 23.26 -35.98
C ILE A 543 -8.89 24.37 -36.17
N VAL A 544 -9.12 24.82 -37.39
CA VAL A 544 -10.17 25.79 -37.71
C VAL A 544 -11.57 25.20 -37.51
N ALA A 545 -11.78 23.96 -37.95
CA ALA A 545 -13.06 23.27 -37.73
C ALA A 545 -13.30 23.02 -36.24
N ALA A 546 -12.29 22.61 -35.47
CA ALA A 546 -12.38 22.47 -34.04
C ALA A 546 -12.77 23.77 -33.35
N SER A 547 -12.18 24.89 -33.76
CA SER A 547 -12.46 26.22 -33.21
C SER A 547 -13.89 26.67 -33.50
N LEU A 548 -14.40 26.47 -34.73
CA LEU A 548 -15.78 26.80 -35.08
C LEU A 548 -16.79 25.92 -34.34
N LYS A 549 -16.48 24.60 -34.17
CA LYS A 549 -17.27 23.69 -33.35
C LYS A 549 -17.30 24.11 -31.88
N ALA A 550 -16.19 24.60 -31.34
CA ALA A 550 -16.16 25.12 -29.97
C ALA A 550 -17.07 26.34 -29.78
N VAL A 551 -17.13 27.27 -30.75
CA VAL A 551 -18.09 28.38 -30.72
C VAL A 551 -19.52 27.85 -30.72
N VAL A 552 -19.84 26.90 -31.62
CA VAL A 552 -21.18 26.29 -31.71
C VAL A 552 -21.55 25.57 -30.41
N SER A 553 -20.62 24.83 -29.79
CA SER A 553 -20.82 24.22 -28.48
C SER A 553 -21.15 25.26 -27.40
N ALA A 554 -20.41 26.36 -27.33
CA ALA A 554 -20.67 27.44 -26.38
C ALA A 554 -22.07 28.08 -26.64
N VAL A 555 -22.42 28.34 -27.89
CA VAL A 555 -23.73 28.90 -28.29
C VAL A 555 -24.88 27.98 -27.91
N ASN A 556 -24.74 26.67 -28.12
CA ASN A 556 -25.74 25.68 -27.70
C ASN A 556 -25.98 25.72 -26.18
N ARG A 557 -24.89 25.80 -25.39
CA ARG A 557 -24.96 25.84 -23.93
C ARG A 557 -25.50 27.17 -23.39
N LEU A 558 -25.23 28.28 -24.04
CA LEU A 558 -25.83 29.59 -23.74
C LEU A 558 -27.36 29.59 -24.04
N GLY A 559 -27.78 29.05 -25.16
CA GLY A 559 -29.19 28.95 -25.55
C GLY A 559 -30.02 28.03 -24.65
N ALA A 560 -29.41 26.97 -24.08
CA ALA A 560 -30.08 26.09 -23.15
C ALA A 560 -30.42 26.76 -21.80
N THR A 561 -29.67 27.81 -21.42
CA THR A 561 -29.89 28.57 -20.17
C THR A 561 -30.85 29.74 -20.33
N ALA A 562 -31.00 30.32 -21.54
CA ALA A 562 -31.77 31.55 -21.77
C ALA A 562 -33.24 31.32 -22.11
N GLY A 563 -33.73 30.07 -22.17
CA GLY A 563 -35.04 29.78 -22.74
C GLY A 563 -35.19 30.47 -24.10
N ARG A 564 -35.16 29.73 -25.18
CA ARG A 564 -35.13 30.13 -26.60
C ARG A 564 -35.35 31.63 -26.84
N VAL A 565 -34.37 32.34 -27.38
CA VAL A 565 -34.52 33.71 -27.85
C VAL A 565 -35.65 33.69 -28.90
N ASP A 566 -36.76 34.40 -28.63
CA ASP A 566 -37.86 34.58 -29.59
C ASP A 566 -37.28 35.15 -30.89
N ARG A 567 -37.33 34.38 -31.96
CA ARG A 567 -36.96 34.87 -33.30
C ARG A 567 -37.92 36.00 -33.69
N PRO A 568 -37.46 37.18 -34.16
CA PRO A 568 -38.31 38.09 -34.80
C PRO A 568 -38.96 37.43 -36.04
N GLU A 569 -40.27 37.41 -36.09
CA GLU A 569 -41.02 36.91 -37.28
C GLU A 569 -40.41 37.49 -38.56
N ARG A 570 -39.88 36.63 -39.44
CA ARG A 570 -39.51 37.05 -40.79
C ARG A 570 -40.75 37.45 -41.51
N VAL A 571 -40.91 38.73 -41.75
CA VAL A 571 -41.89 39.25 -42.71
C VAL A 571 -41.50 38.68 -44.09
N GLN A 572 -42.37 37.80 -44.64
CA GLN A 572 -42.22 37.29 -45.98
C GLN A 572 -42.38 38.47 -46.95
N ALA A 573 -41.34 38.78 -47.73
CA ALA A 573 -41.39 39.68 -48.88
C ALA A 573 -41.27 38.85 -50.15
#